data_9460f0f30f8dd38e53ac9eb40dcaeb2e
#
_entry.id   9460f0f30f8dd38e53ac9eb40dcaeb2e
#
_cell.length_a   1.000
_cell.length_b   1.000
_cell.length_c   1.000
_cell.angle_alpha   90.00
_cell.angle_beta   90.00
_cell.angle_gamma   90.00
#
_symmetry.space_group_name_H-M   'P 1'
#
loop_
_entity.id
_entity.type
_entity.pdbx_description
1 polymer ?
#
loop_
_entity_poly.entity_id
_entity_poly.type
_entity_poly.pdbx_seq_one_letter_code
_entity_poly.pdbx_strand_id
1 'polypeptide(L)'
;MNIKDYTLSKLIDIVVDCSKSAIWDDNTITRSTLLGNSKNENACMARAILVCQLIDAGYTITTISKLLKRTVQGIRHIVKTNYALLKSSRAYRIASNEVAEKCKELFVSN
;
A
#
# COMPACT_ATOMS: atom_id res chain seq x y z
N MET A 1 9.48 -4.84 -16.33
CA MET A 1 8.42 -5.79 -15.91
C MET A 1 7.14 -5.03 -15.63
N ASN A 2 6.04 -5.48 -16.19
CA ASN A 2 4.75 -4.84 -15.96
C ASN A 2 3.91 -5.66 -14.99
N ILE A 3 3.31 -4.98 -14.03
CA ILE A 3 2.34 -5.62 -13.18
C ILE A 3 1.03 -5.79 -13.96
N LYS A 4 0.43 -6.95 -13.84
CA LYS A 4 -0.87 -7.19 -14.47
C LYS A 4 -1.95 -6.45 -13.70
N ASP A 5 -2.94 -5.92 -14.39
CA ASP A 5 -4.06 -5.22 -13.75
C ASP A 5 -4.72 -6.08 -12.68
N TYR A 6 -4.84 -7.37 -12.94
CA TYR A 6 -5.40 -8.32 -11.98
C TYR A 6 -4.60 -8.33 -10.67
N THR A 7 -3.27 -8.38 -10.77
CA THR A 7 -2.40 -8.42 -9.59
C THR A 7 -2.49 -7.12 -8.79
N LEU A 8 -2.48 -5.98 -9.47
CA LEU A 8 -2.63 -4.69 -8.81
C LEU A 8 -3.99 -4.59 -8.12
N SER A 9 -5.06 -5.02 -8.79
CA SER A 9 -6.40 -5.00 -8.25
C SER A 9 -6.50 -5.85 -6.98
N LYS A 10 -5.90 -7.04 -6.99
CA LYS A 10 -5.86 -7.93 -5.82
C LYS A 10 -5.10 -7.30 -4.66
N LEU A 11 -3.97 -6.68 -4.95
CA LEU A 11 -3.20 -6.01 -3.91
C LEU A 11 -3.99 -4.87 -3.27
N ILE A 12 -4.67 -4.08 -4.07
CA ILE A 12 -5.52 -3.00 -3.58
C ILE A 12 -6.62 -3.56 -2.67
N ASP A 13 -7.27 -4.64 -3.10
CA ASP A 13 -8.32 -5.28 -2.30
C ASP A 13 -7.78 -5.79 -0.96
N ILE A 14 -6.58 -6.38 -0.96
CA ILE A 14 -5.95 -6.86 0.28
C ILE A 14 -5.72 -5.68 1.23
N VAL A 15 -5.20 -4.56 0.74
CA VAL A 15 -4.94 -3.40 1.59
C VAL A 15 -6.25 -2.83 2.14
N VAL A 16 -7.28 -2.72 1.31
CA VAL A 16 -8.59 -2.23 1.74
C VAL A 16 -9.18 -3.14 2.81
N ASP A 17 -9.11 -4.45 2.61
CA ASP A 17 -9.65 -5.40 3.59
C ASP A 17 -8.90 -5.34 4.92
N CYS A 18 -7.57 -5.20 4.87
CA CYS A 18 -6.77 -5.11 6.09
C CYS A 18 -7.05 -3.83 6.88
N SER A 19 -7.46 -2.75 6.20
CA SER A 19 -7.81 -1.51 6.89
C SER A 19 -9.06 -1.65 7.75
N LYS A 20 -9.87 -2.68 7.50
CA LYS A 20 -11.06 -2.98 8.29
C LYS A 20 -10.79 -3.91 9.46
N SER A 21 -9.54 -4.32 9.62
CA SER A 21 -9.16 -5.22 10.71
C SER A 21 -9.26 -4.52 12.05
N ALA A 22 -9.17 -5.30 13.13
CA ALA A 22 -9.26 -4.77 14.50
C ALA A 22 -8.17 -3.74 14.80
N ILE A 23 -7.05 -3.75 14.05
CA ILE A 23 -5.94 -2.83 14.29
C ILE A 23 -6.32 -1.41 13.88
N TRP A 24 -6.92 -1.25 12.69
CA TRP A 24 -7.34 0.05 12.21
C TRP A 24 -8.81 0.34 12.46
N ASP A 25 -9.63 -0.69 12.37
CA ASP A 25 -11.08 -0.59 12.56
C ASP A 25 -11.69 0.58 11.79
N ASP A 26 -11.27 0.72 10.53
CA ASP A 26 -11.71 1.84 9.69
C ASP A 26 -12.43 1.32 8.45
N ASN A 27 -13.75 1.47 8.44
CA ASN A 27 -14.58 1.03 7.33
C ASN A 27 -14.72 2.10 6.24
N THR A 28 -14.05 3.25 6.38
CA THR A 28 -14.15 4.32 5.41
C THR A 28 -13.12 4.21 4.29
N ILE A 29 -12.13 3.33 4.44
CA ILE A 29 -11.09 3.15 3.41
C ILE A 29 -11.66 2.30 2.29
N THR A 30 -11.72 2.88 1.09
CA THR A 30 -12.16 2.22 -0.13
C THR A 30 -11.06 2.32 -1.18
N ARG A 31 -11.25 1.63 -2.31
CA ARG A 31 -10.31 1.76 -3.43
C ARG A 31 -10.18 3.22 -3.86
N SER A 32 -11.29 3.93 -3.93
CA SER A 32 -11.31 5.34 -4.31
C SER A 32 -10.52 6.20 -3.33
N THR A 33 -10.69 5.98 -2.02
CA THR A 33 -9.96 6.71 -0.99
C THR A 33 -8.47 6.41 -1.06
N LEU A 34 -8.13 5.13 -1.24
CA LEU A 34 -6.74 4.67 -1.29
C LEU A 34 -5.99 5.26 -2.48
N LEU A 35 -6.62 5.27 -3.64
CA LEU A 35 -5.99 5.74 -4.88
C LEU A 35 -6.15 7.23 -5.13
N GLY A 36 -7.02 7.89 -4.38
CA GLY A 36 -7.30 9.31 -4.56
C GLY A 36 -6.34 10.19 -3.77
N ASN A 37 -6.78 11.42 -3.52
CA ASN A 37 -5.97 12.43 -2.86
C ASN A 37 -6.37 12.68 -1.41
N SER A 38 -7.08 11.73 -0.79
CA SER A 38 -7.47 11.87 0.59
C SER A 38 -6.23 12.03 1.48
N LYS A 39 -6.30 12.98 2.40
CA LYS A 39 -5.24 13.21 3.39
C LYS A 39 -5.61 12.65 4.76
N ASN A 40 -6.69 11.89 4.85
CA ASN A 40 -7.03 11.16 6.04
C ASN A 40 -5.85 10.29 6.45
N GLU A 41 -5.56 10.25 7.74
CA GLU A 41 -4.39 9.54 8.28
C GLU A 41 -4.39 8.07 7.88
N ASN A 42 -5.52 7.39 8.04
CA ASN A 42 -5.60 5.97 7.70
C ASN A 42 -5.47 5.74 6.19
N ALA A 43 -6.00 6.64 5.37
CA ALA A 43 -5.83 6.55 3.92
C ALA A 43 -4.36 6.71 3.54
N CYS A 44 -3.64 7.64 4.18
CA CYS A 44 -2.23 7.82 3.93
C CYS A 44 -1.41 6.61 4.36
N MET A 45 -1.74 6.02 5.49
CA MET A 45 -1.07 4.79 5.95
C MET A 45 -1.33 3.62 5.01
N ALA A 46 -2.57 3.44 4.57
CA ALA A 46 -2.92 2.38 3.64
C ALA A 46 -2.18 2.54 2.31
N ARG A 47 -2.08 3.77 1.82
CA ARG A 47 -1.36 4.09 0.59
C ARG A 47 0.14 3.80 0.73
N ALA A 48 0.72 4.12 1.89
CA ALA A 48 2.12 3.82 2.15
C ALA A 48 2.39 2.31 2.16
N ILE A 49 1.49 1.53 2.74
CA ILE A 49 1.61 0.07 2.71
C ILE A 49 1.51 -0.45 1.28
N LEU A 50 0.57 0.05 0.49
CA LEU A 50 0.42 -0.35 -0.91
C LEU A 50 1.70 -0.11 -1.70
N VAL A 51 2.25 1.09 -1.60
CA VAL A 51 3.48 1.46 -2.32
C VAL A 51 4.64 0.57 -1.86
N CYS A 52 4.76 0.34 -0.57
CA CYS A 52 5.84 -0.48 -0.02
C CYS A 52 5.78 -1.91 -0.53
N GLN A 53 4.58 -2.50 -0.63
CA GLN A 53 4.42 -3.84 -1.17
C GLN A 53 4.85 -3.92 -2.64
N LEU A 54 4.56 -2.88 -3.41
CA LEU A 54 4.99 -2.84 -4.80
C LEU A 54 6.53 -2.75 -4.90
N ILE A 55 7.17 -1.96 -4.05
CA ILE A 55 8.62 -1.87 -4.02
C ILE A 55 9.24 -3.21 -3.62
N ASP A 56 8.70 -3.86 -2.61
CA ASP A 56 9.20 -5.16 -2.16
C ASP A 56 9.03 -6.23 -3.23
N ALA A 57 8.04 -6.09 -4.10
CA ALA A 57 7.85 -6.99 -5.23
C ALA A 57 8.79 -6.70 -6.40
N GLY A 58 9.61 -5.66 -6.30
CA GLY A 58 10.62 -5.35 -7.32
C GLY A 58 10.27 -4.23 -8.29
N TYR A 59 9.14 -3.56 -8.09
CA TYR A 59 8.76 -2.45 -8.98
C TYR A 59 9.52 -1.18 -8.61
N THR A 60 9.92 -0.43 -9.63
CA THR A 60 10.65 0.82 -9.42
C THR A 60 9.69 1.95 -9.05
N ILE A 61 10.23 3.00 -8.44
CA ILE A 61 9.45 4.21 -8.12
C ILE A 61 8.82 4.80 -9.38
N THR A 62 9.55 4.82 -10.49
CA THR A 62 9.02 5.34 -11.76
C THR A 62 7.82 4.53 -12.24
N THR A 63 7.92 3.20 -12.18
CA THR A 63 6.80 2.34 -12.57
C THR A 63 5.60 2.55 -11.67
N ILE A 64 5.82 2.62 -10.36
CA ILE A 64 4.75 2.82 -9.39
C ILE A 64 4.06 4.17 -9.62
N SER A 65 4.84 5.21 -9.92
CA SER A 65 4.26 6.53 -10.20
C SER A 65 3.29 6.48 -11.37
N LYS A 66 3.63 5.74 -12.41
CA LYS A 66 2.74 5.57 -13.56
C LYS A 66 1.51 4.76 -13.22
N LEU A 67 1.68 3.66 -12.49
CA LEU A 67 0.57 2.79 -12.10
C LEU A 67 -0.46 3.52 -11.24
N LEU A 68 0.00 4.34 -10.31
CA LEU A 68 -0.87 5.03 -9.37
C LEU A 68 -1.20 6.45 -9.79
N LYS A 69 -0.72 6.88 -10.96
CA LYS A 69 -0.95 8.21 -11.52
C LYS A 69 -0.54 9.32 -10.54
N ARG A 70 0.66 9.15 -9.97
CA ARG A 70 1.27 10.11 -9.05
C ARG A 70 2.64 10.50 -9.57
N THR A 71 3.14 11.63 -9.09
CA THR A 71 4.50 12.05 -9.46
C THR A 71 5.53 11.17 -8.77
N VAL A 72 6.74 11.11 -9.35
CA VAL A 72 7.86 10.41 -8.72
C VAL A 72 8.15 10.99 -7.35
N GLN A 73 8.11 12.31 -7.20
CA GLN A 73 8.32 12.96 -5.89
C GLN A 73 7.24 12.57 -4.89
N GLY A 74 5.99 12.47 -5.34
CA GLY A 74 4.90 12.01 -4.49
C GLY A 74 5.14 10.60 -3.99
N ILE A 75 5.59 9.69 -4.85
CA ILE A 75 5.91 8.33 -4.44
C ILE A 75 7.08 8.31 -3.45
N ARG A 76 8.12 9.10 -3.71
CA ARG A 76 9.26 9.18 -2.77
C ARG A 76 8.83 9.67 -1.39
N HIS A 77 7.92 10.65 -1.35
CA HIS A 77 7.37 11.13 -0.10
C HIS A 77 6.61 10.01 0.64
N ILE A 78 5.83 9.23 -0.09
CA ILE A 78 5.09 8.10 0.49
C ILE A 78 6.06 7.06 1.07
N VAL A 79 7.16 6.78 0.37
CA VAL A 79 8.18 5.84 0.85
C VAL A 79 8.80 6.34 2.16
N LYS A 80 9.11 7.63 2.25
CA LYS A 80 9.64 8.22 3.49
C LYS A 80 8.64 8.10 4.62
N THR A 81 7.36 8.33 4.34
CA THR A 81 6.30 8.18 5.33
C THR A 81 6.24 6.75 5.85
N ASN A 82 6.36 5.76 4.95
CA ASN A 82 6.39 4.37 5.35
C ASN A 82 7.52 4.07 6.34
N TYR A 83 8.73 4.52 6.04
CA TYR A 83 9.87 4.28 6.93
C TYR A 83 9.68 4.96 8.29
N ALA A 84 9.17 6.18 8.31
CA ALA A 84 8.90 6.88 9.55
C ALA A 84 7.86 6.15 10.40
N LEU A 85 6.79 5.67 9.77
CA LEU A 85 5.72 4.94 10.46
C LEU A 85 6.19 3.59 10.97
N LEU A 86 7.05 2.90 10.23
CA LEU A 86 7.62 1.63 10.69
C LEU A 86 8.40 1.80 11.98
N LYS A 87 9.03 2.97 12.18
CA LYS A 87 9.79 3.26 13.39
C LYS A 87 8.90 3.72 14.54
N SER A 88 7.84 4.47 14.25
CA SER A 88 7.09 5.19 15.28
C SER A 88 5.74 4.56 15.63
N SER A 89 5.19 3.67 14.80
CA SER A 89 3.85 3.15 15.02
C SER A 89 3.82 1.63 15.03
N ARG A 90 3.54 1.07 16.19
CA ARG A 90 3.36 -0.39 16.33
C ARG A 90 2.17 -0.86 15.50
N ALA A 91 1.07 -0.12 15.54
CA ALA A 91 -0.13 -0.46 14.79
C ALA A 91 0.17 -0.52 13.28
N TYR A 92 0.96 0.44 12.78
CA TYR A 92 1.34 0.45 11.38
C TYR A 92 2.20 -0.78 11.04
N ARG A 93 3.17 -1.14 11.90
CA ARG A 93 4.00 -2.34 11.67
C ARG A 93 3.15 -3.59 11.60
N ILE A 94 2.18 -3.73 12.50
CA ILE A 94 1.31 -4.91 12.52
C ILE A 94 0.46 -4.96 11.25
N ALA A 95 -0.13 -3.83 10.85
CA ALA A 95 -0.94 -3.75 9.64
C ALA A 95 -0.09 -4.05 8.39
N SER A 96 1.11 -3.50 8.31
CA SER A 96 2.02 -3.74 7.20
C SER A 96 2.38 -5.23 7.10
N ASN A 97 2.67 -5.87 8.22
CA ASN A 97 3.00 -7.29 8.25
C ASN A 97 1.80 -8.16 7.84
N GLU A 98 0.61 -7.78 8.26
CA GLU A 98 -0.61 -8.49 7.88
C GLU A 98 -0.83 -8.44 6.37
N VAL A 99 -0.65 -7.27 5.77
CA VAL A 99 -0.75 -7.12 4.32
C VAL A 99 0.34 -7.94 3.63
N ALA A 100 1.58 -7.89 4.13
CA ALA A 100 2.68 -8.64 3.55
C ALA A 100 2.41 -10.15 3.55
N GLU A 101 1.87 -10.68 4.64
CA GLU A 101 1.52 -12.10 4.72
C GLU A 101 0.47 -12.48 3.68
N LYS A 102 -0.56 -11.66 3.52
CA LYS A 102 -1.62 -11.94 2.56
C LYS A 102 -1.14 -11.77 1.12
N CYS A 103 -0.11 -10.97 0.89
CA CYS A 103 0.44 -10.74 -0.44
C CYS A 103 1.44 -11.80 -0.88
N LYS A 104 1.91 -12.67 0.01
CA LYS A 104 2.93 -13.66 -0.34
C LYS A 104 2.54 -14.50 -1.55
N GLU A 105 1.33 -14.98 -1.59
CA GLU A 105 0.86 -15.80 -2.70
C GLU A 105 0.68 -15.01 -3.98
N LEU A 106 0.46 -13.72 -3.86
CA LEU A 106 0.20 -12.86 -5.01
C LEU A 106 1.46 -12.66 -5.87
N PHE A 107 2.62 -12.61 -5.24
CA PHE A 107 3.89 -12.32 -5.92
C PHE A 107 4.85 -13.51 -5.99
N VAL A 108 4.48 -14.65 -5.44
CA VAL A 108 5.38 -15.80 -5.35
C VAL A 108 5.34 -16.66 -6.57
N SER A 109 4.58 -16.67 -7.43
CA SER A 109 4.67 -17.63 -8.43
C SER A 109 4.93 -17.34 -9.67
N ASN A 110 5.33 -17.92 -10.00
CA ASN A 110 5.39 -18.17 -11.10
C ASN A 110 5.52 -17.90 -12.09
#